data_87dd77a9fa0b6189bcd7b78ce2ac48a9
#
_entry.id   87dd77a9fa0b6189bcd7b78ce2ac48a9
#
_cell.length_a   1.000
_cell.length_b   1.000
_cell.length_c   1.000
_cell.angle_alpha   90.00
_cell.angle_beta   90.00
_cell.angle_gamma   90.00
#
_symmetry.space_group_name_H-M   'P 1'
#
loop_
_entity.id
_entity.type
_entity.pdbx_description
1 polymer ?
#
loop_
_entity_poly.entity_id
_entity_poly.type
_entity_poly.pdbx_seq_one_letter_code
_entity_poly.pdbx_strand_id
1 'polypeptide(L)'
;MSHIAIPIPPLPGKQEIKVEVTINGIKQNLFYRVELFYWEDCSNPVAHRADCISEMLSHHDPEWTVYYIGAPTDEFVPITFVKKESRNFLREAIA
;
A
#
# COMPACT_ATOMS: atom_id res chain seq x y z
N MET A 1 11.95 15.77 1.18
CA MET A 1 12.05 14.37 1.66
C MET A 1 12.53 13.48 0.54
N SER A 2 13.53 12.68 0.80
CA SER A 2 14.08 11.77 -0.20
C SER A 2 13.38 10.42 -0.16
N HIS A 3 13.24 9.81 -1.33
CA HIS A 3 12.61 8.50 -1.47
C HIS A 3 13.52 7.54 -2.19
N ILE A 4 13.41 6.28 -1.83
CA ILE A 4 14.01 5.18 -2.57
C ILE A 4 12.87 4.37 -3.17
N ALA A 5 12.86 4.25 -4.50
CA ALA A 5 11.84 3.48 -5.20
C ALA A 5 12.33 2.07 -5.48
N ILE A 6 11.53 1.08 -5.11
CA ILE A 6 11.80 -0.33 -5.38
C ILE A 6 10.74 -0.82 -6.36
N PRO A 7 11.11 -1.23 -7.58
CA PRO A 7 10.13 -1.75 -8.53
C PRO A 7 9.59 -3.10 -8.07
N ILE A 8 8.27 -3.24 -8.10
CA ILE A 8 7.58 -4.44 -7.67
C ILE A 8 6.78 -4.97 -8.86
N PRO A 9 6.98 -6.24 -9.26
CA PRO A 9 6.23 -6.79 -10.38
C PRO A 9 4.74 -6.87 -10.05
N PRO A 10 3.85 -6.52 -10.99
CA PRO A 10 2.41 -6.60 -10.77
C PRO A 10 1.94 -8.05 -10.83
N LEU A 11 1.75 -8.67 -9.66
CA LEU A 11 1.17 -10.01 -9.54
C LEU A 11 -0.26 -9.89 -9.03
N PRO A 12 -1.18 -10.74 -9.49
CA PRO A 12 -2.55 -10.73 -9.01
C PRO A 12 -2.63 -11.12 -7.54
N GLY A 13 -3.64 -10.59 -6.84
CA GLY A 13 -3.85 -10.87 -5.42
C GLY A 13 -3.07 -9.97 -4.50
N LYS A 14 -2.74 -10.48 -3.34
CA LYS A 14 -2.00 -9.76 -2.30
C LYS A 14 -0.54 -10.18 -2.32
N GLN A 15 0.35 -9.21 -2.46
CA GLN A 15 1.79 -9.44 -2.36
C GLN A 15 2.29 -8.91 -1.03
N GLU A 16 2.86 -9.77 -0.21
CA GLU A 16 3.49 -9.37 1.04
C GLU A 16 4.98 -9.17 0.82
N ILE A 17 5.50 -8.04 1.27
CA ILE A 17 6.88 -7.64 1.03
C ILE A 17 7.52 -7.28 2.36
N LYS A 18 8.65 -7.94 2.65
CA LYS A 18 9.46 -7.63 3.82
C LYS A 18 10.74 -6.93 3.36
N VAL A 19 11.01 -5.76 3.93
CA VAL A 19 12.22 -4.99 3.63
C VAL A 19 13.02 -4.83 4.92
N GLU A 20 14.30 -5.22 4.89
CA GLU A 20 15.23 -4.94 5.97
C GLU A 20 15.95 -3.63 5.69
N VAL A 21 15.92 -2.71 6.65
CA VAL A 21 16.61 -1.42 6.53
C VAL A 21 17.53 -1.20 7.72
N THR A 22 18.64 -0.52 7.48
CA THR A 22 19.53 -0.03 8.52
C THR A 22 19.68 1.47 8.31
N ILE A 23 19.18 2.25 9.26
CA ILE A 23 19.25 3.71 9.23
C ILE A 23 20.02 4.17 10.45
N ASN A 24 21.15 4.84 10.24
CA ASN A 24 22.01 5.32 11.33
C ASN A 24 22.36 4.21 12.36
N GLY A 25 22.64 3.01 11.85
CA GLY A 25 22.99 1.87 12.70
C GLY A 25 21.81 1.13 13.31
N ILE A 26 20.60 1.62 13.15
CA ILE A 26 19.39 0.97 13.66
C ILE A 26 18.82 0.05 12.58
N LYS A 27 18.74 -1.23 12.87
CA LYS A 27 18.22 -2.24 11.95
C LYS A 27 16.76 -2.52 12.23
N GLN A 28 15.93 -2.53 11.19
CA GLN A 28 14.49 -2.74 11.30
C GLN A 28 13.95 -3.48 10.09
N ASN A 29 12.90 -4.28 10.33
CA ASN A 29 12.13 -4.91 9.27
C ASN A 29 10.87 -4.08 9.01
N LEU A 30 10.62 -3.79 7.74
CA LEU A 30 9.43 -3.08 7.31
C LEU A 30 8.54 -4.05 6.54
N PHE A 31 7.25 -4.02 6.85
CA PHE A 31 6.28 -4.91 6.21
C PHE A 31 5.31 -4.10 5.37
N TYR A 32 5.25 -4.45 4.09
CA TYR A 32 4.36 -3.85 3.11
C TYR A 32 3.48 -4.92 2.49
N ARG A 33 2.33 -4.47 1.98
CA ARG A 33 1.42 -5.33 1.23
C ARG A 33 0.93 -4.55 0.02
N VAL A 34 1.02 -5.15 -1.17
CA VAL A 34 0.45 -4.58 -2.39
C VAL A 34 -0.78 -5.38 -2.75
N GLU A 35 -1.92 -4.69 -2.95
CA GLU A 35 -3.16 -5.29 -3.41
C GLU A 35 -3.62 -4.61 -4.69
N LEU A 36 -4.12 -5.42 -5.63
CA LEU A 36 -4.76 -4.90 -6.83
C LEU A 36 -6.26 -4.83 -6.58
N PHE A 37 -6.81 -3.61 -6.58
CA PHE A 37 -8.25 -3.40 -6.40
C PHE A 37 -8.88 -3.26 -7.78
N TYR A 38 -9.68 -4.27 -8.15
CA TYR A 38 -10.34 -4.31 -9.45
C TYR A 38 -11.63 -3.50 -9.44
N TRP A 39 -11.84 -2.70 -10.49
CA TRP A 39 -13.04 -1.87 -10.59
C TRP A 39 -14.32 -2.70 -10.65
N GLU A 40 -14.26 -3.91 -11.21
CA GLU A 40 -15.41 -4.82 -11.27
C GLU A 40 -15.90 -5.27 -9.89
N ASP A 41 -15.03 -5.21 -8.86
CA ASP A 41 -15.38 -5.58 -7.49
C ASP A 41 -16.09 -4.43 -6.74
N CYS A 42 -16.20 -3.27 -7.36
CA CYS A 42 -16.93 -2.14 -6.79
C CYS A 42 -18.44 -2.43 -6.82
N SER A 43 -19.12 -2.20 -5.70
CA SER A 43 -20.56 -2.46 -5.60
C SER A 43 -21.41 -1.51 -6.45
N ASN A 44 -20.86 -0.38 -6.86
CA ASN A 44 -21.51 0.57 -7.77
C ASN A 44 -20.58 0.89 -8.94
N PRO A 45 -20.64 0.11 -10.04
CA PRO A 45 -19.71 0.26 -11.17
C PRO A 45 -19.88 1.57 -11.95
N VAL A 46 -20.98 2.31 -11.76
CA VAL A 46 -21.18 3.62 -12.40
C VAL A 46 -20.70 4.77 -11.55
N ALA A 47 -20.25 4.51 -10.31
CA ALA A 47 -19.68 5.53 -9.44
C ALA A 47 -18.31 5.99 -9.95
N HIS A 48 -17.88 7.16 -9.49
CA HIS A 48 -16.51 7.61 -9.75
C HIS A 48 -15.50 6.64 -9.13
N ARG A 49 -14.36 6.48 -9.78
CA ARG A 49 -13.29 5.59 -9.32
C ARG A 49 -12.81 5.94 -7.90
N ALA A 50 -12.77 7.23 -7.56
CA ALA A 50 -12.43 7.68 -6.22
C ALA A 50 -13.39 7.12 -5.16
N ASP A 51 -14.68 7.06 -5.46
CA ASP A 51 -15.69 6.51 -4.57
C ASP A 51 -15.53 4.99 -4.43
N CYS A 52 -15.20 4.30 -5.51
CA CYS A 52 -14.90 2.88 -5.49
C CYS A 52 -13.69 2.57 -4.60
N ILE A 53 -12.62 3.37 -4.71
CA ILE A 53 -11.42 3.22 -3.88
C ILE A 53 -11.79 3.42 -2.41
N SER A 54 -12.53 4.48 -2.08
CA SER A 54 -12.99 4.75 -0.72
C SER A 54 -13.78 3.58 -0.15
N GLU A 55 -14.71 3.02 -0.92
CA GLU A 55 -15.49 1.88 -0.51
C GLU A 55 -14.62 0.66 -0.22
N MET A 56 -13.74 0.32 -1.15
CA MET A 56 -12.85 -0.83 -1.00
C MET A 56 -11.89 -0.66 0.18
N LEU A 57 -11.41 0.55 0.42
CA LEU A 57 -10.52 0.85 1.56
C LEU A 57 -11.25 0.77 2.89
N SER A 58 -12.56 0.96 2.92
CA SER A 58 -13.34 0.85 4.17
C SER A 58 -13.36 -0.57 4.74
N HIS A 59 -13.04 -1.56 3.93
CA HIS A 59 -13.02 -2.97 4.30
C HIS A 59 -11.62 -3.53 4.55
N HIS A 60 -10.57 -2.69 4.48
CA HIS A 60 -9.22 -3.19 4.68
C HIS A 60 -8.92 -3.45 6.16
N ASP A 61 -7.93 -4.30 6.40
CA ASP A 61 -7.47 -4.65 7.73
C ASP A 61 -6.91 -3.41 8.46
N PRO A 62 -7.39 -3.08 9.67
CA PRO A 62 -6.92 -1.90 10.41
C PRO A 62 -5.47 -1.96 10.86
N GLU A 63 -4.84 -3.14 10.87
CA GLU A 63 -3.41 -3.30 11.15
C GLU A 63 -2.54 -2.70 10.05
N TRP A 64 -3.10 -2.48 8.87
CA TRP A 64 -2.43 -1.96 7.70
C TRP A 64 -2.98 -0.57 7.36
N THR A 65 -2.11 0.32 6.97
CA THR A 65 -2.49 1.67 6.57
C THR A 65 -2.04 1.93 5.14
N VAL A 66 -2.79 2.74 4.42
CA VAL A 66 -2.43 3.09 3.03
C VAL A 66 -1.12 3.86 3.04
N TYR A 67 -0.16 3.37 2.25
CA TYR A 67 1.13 4.01 2.06
C TYR A 67 1.21 4.74 0.73
N TYR A 68 0.71 4.11 -0.33
CA TYR A 68 0.79 4.66 -1.68
C TYR A 68 -0.31 4.09 -2.57
N ILE A 69 -0.96 4.96 -3.32
CA ILE A 69 -1.93 4.56 -4.34
C ILE A 69 -1.24 4.74 -5.69
N GLY A 70 -1.05 3.63 -6.41
CA GLY A 70 -0.36 3.65 -7.69
C GLY A 70 -1.24 4.16 -8.82
N ALA A 71 -0.65 4.23 -10.01
CA ALA A 71 -1.37 4.68 -11.19
C ALA A 71 -2.48 3.69 -11.56
N PRO A 72 -3.75 4.15 -11.66
CA PRO A 72 -4.84 3.26 -12.02
C PRO A 72 -4.75 2.83 -13.49
N THR A 73 -5.19 1.60 -13.75
CA THR A 73 -5.40 1.09 -15.10
C THR A 73 -6.89 1.01 -15.38
N ASP A 74 -7.26 0.54 -16.58
CA ASP A 74 -8.68 0.36 -16.93
C ASP A 74 -9.33 -0.78 -16.13
N GLU A 75 -8.53 -1.68 -15.56
CA GLU A 75 -9.02 -2.86 -14.86
C GLU A 75 -8.88 -2.75 -13.34
N PHE A 76 -7.80 -2.13 -12.85
CA PHE A 76 -7.49 -2.11 -11.43
C PHE A 76 -6.69 -0.87 -11.01
N VAL A 77 -6.56 -0.71 -9.69
CA VAL A 77 -5.64 0.25 -9.09
C VAL A 77 -4.76 -0.50 -8.08
N PRO A 78 -3.42 -0.39 -8.18
CA PRO A 78 -2.54 -1.00 -7.19
C PRO A 78 -2.43 -0.10 -5.96
N ILE A 79 -2.65 -0.66 -4.77
CA ILE A 79 -2.55 0.07 -3.52
C ILE A 79 -1.52 -0.61 -2.64
N THR A 80 -0.56 0.16 -2.13
CA THR A 80 0.46 -0.31 -1.22
C THR A 80 0.06 0.07 0.20
N PHE A 81 0.02 -0.93 1.08
CA PHE A 81 -0.21 -0.75 2.49
C PHE A 81 1.10 -0.95 3.25
N VAL A 82 1.23 -0.28 4.37
CA VAL A 82 2.32 -0.49 5.31
C VAL A 82 1.74 -0.89 6.65
N LYS A 83 2.39 -1.84 7.33
CA LYS A 83 1.99 -2.23 8.67
C LYS A 83 2.20 -1.06 9.65
N LYS A 84 1.27 -0.87 10.57
CA LYS A 84 1.33 0.27 11.51
C LYS A 84 2.65 0.38 12.26
N GLU A 85 3.19 -0.75 12.70
CA GLU A 85 4.49 -0.80 13.38
C GLU A 85 5.61 -0.23 12.52
N SER A 86 5.64 -0.61 11.25
CA SER A 86 6.63 -0.14 10.29
C SER A 86 6.48 1.36 10.01
N ARG A 87 5.23 1.83 9.91
CA ARG A 87 4.93 3.25 9.72
C ARG A 87 5.45 4.08 10.90
N ASN A 88 5.24 3.62 12.11
CA ASN A 88 5.71 4.31 13.32
C ASN A 88 7.23 4.40 13.34
N PHE A 89 7.92 3.32 12.99
CA PHE A 89 9.39 3.33 12.87
C PHE A 89 9.85 4.37 11.83
N LEU A 90 9.21 4.41 10.66
CA LEU A 90 9.57 5.35 9.60
C LEU A 90 9.40 6.80 10.06
N ARG A 91 8.34 7.09 10.80
CA ARG A 91 8.13 8.43 11.36
C ARG A 91 9.21 8.82 12.34
N GLU A 92 9.61 7.92 13.23
CA GLU A 92 10.66 8.17 14.20
C GLU A 92 12.04 8.32 13.56
N ALA A 93 12.32 7.51 12.52
CA ALA A 93 13.60 7.52 11.85
C ALA A 93 13.86 8.78 11.03
N ILE A 94 12.80 9.45 10.55
CA ILE A 94 12.91 10.62 9.68
C ILE A 94 12.44 11.92 10.35
N ALA A 95 12.03 11.85 11.57
CA ALA A 95 11.61 13.02 12.36
C ALA A 95 12.79 13.90 12.75
#